data_eb3aa0a95a507f2420d7088d6ab9ce4c
#
_entry.id   eb3aa0a95a507f2420d7088d6ab9ce4c
#
_cell.length_a   1.000
_cell.length_b   1.000
_cell.length_c   1.000
_cell.angle_alpha   90.00
_cell.angle_beta   90.00
_cell.angle_gamma   90.00
#
_symmetry.space_group_name_H-M   'P 1'
#
loop_
_entity.id
_entity.type
_entity.pdbx_description
1 polymer ?
#
loop_
_entity_poly.entity_id
_entity_poly.type
_entity_poly.pdbx_seq_one_letter_code
_entity_poly.pdbx_strand_id
1 'polypeptide(L)'
;MMKDIKKLKILIPIHLLPNDTSFHTLYFETVFSALREKISLEVIWLVYMHKKQTKIKNEFFETVDIHDFDNAVEVIKTINPDVVFAYAGGPQGQIHHALSLAAKAFNIPVASLIIIDETLGIRRSKYLKSNITRFFENIEPVDSDDKVVMGKGKFFIYKALFLLKTLGFLKISKKEITKTLTELLSSFLSNTTNDFNSQYANDLHLLESKKLLEPLLAAGFKKESLEVVGNPVYDKAFKRIQQFSHSAGHKTRILLMTSPVVEHGILPKNERNKIVEEIVKKYLENSNEMELIIKIHPYNENLSEYQEIVRKLNADIEVKKDGDILDYLEKSDVVLTYTSQTTSALFALIAKKPIVICNFYKIHNDRFLDLGLAIECKEPENIIPSVKNAFSNPLNNGKIDEYVRDALFKPDGDSGKRVALSLLNFLQNRKL
;
A
#
# COMPACT_ATOMS: atom_id res chain seq x y z
N MET A 1 3.09 34.51 19.20
CA MET A 1 2.60 34.87 17.86
C MET A 1 3.06 33.75 16.93
N MET A 2 2.17 32.86 16.50
CA MET A 2 2.51 31.78 15.52
C MET A 2 2.97 32.44 14.22
N LYS A 3 4.19 32.13 13.75
CA LYS A 3 4.63 32.55 12.42
C LYS A 3 3.83 31.78 11.38
N ASP A 4 2.99 32.49 10.61
CA ASP A 4 2.25 31.89 9.51
C ASP A 4 3.18 31.27 8.46
N ILE A 5 3.08 29.97 8.28
CA ILE A 5 3.74 29.30 7.16
C ILE A 5 2.95 29.65 5.90
N LYS A 6 3.48 30.55 5.08
CA LYS A 6 2.81 30.98 3.83
C LYS A 6 3.04 30.02 2.66
N LYS A 7 4.20 29.34 2.63
CA LYS A 7 4.58 28.37 1.61
C LYS A 7 5.27 27.17 2.27
N LEU A 8 4.97 25.97 1.80
CA LEU A 8 5.57 24.73 2.28
C LEU A 8 6.06 23.89 1.08
N LYS A 9 7.34 23.54 1.09
CA LYS A 9 7.95 22.63 0.12
C LYS A 9 8.15 21.26 0.78
N ILE A 10 7.46 20.25 0.28
CA ILE A 10 7.52 18.87 0.79
C ILE A 10 8.30 18.00 -0.18
N LEU A 11 9.28 17.25 0.33
CA LEU A 11 9.98 16.20 -0.40
C LEU A 11 9.44 14.83 0.01
N ILE A 12 8.96 14.03 -0.96
CA ILE A 12 8.39 12.71 -0.73
C ILE A 12 9.14 11.67 -1.55
N PRO A 13 9.89 10.77 -0.93
CA PRO A 13 10.50 9.65 -1.62
C PRO A 13 9.43 8.61 -1.98
N ILE A 14 9.38 8.22 -3.27
CA ILE A 14 8.42 7.26 -3.80
C ILE A 14 9.06 6.35 -4.85
N HIS A 15 8.69 5.07 -4.84
CA HIS A 15 9.20 4.08 -5.79
C HIS A 15 8.33 3.92 -7.05
N LEU A 16 7.24 4.69 -7.18
CA LEU A 16 6.33 4.69 -8.32
C LEU A 16 6.11 6.13 -8.81
N LEU A 17 5.75 6.27 -10.09
CA LEU A 17 5.38 7.58 -10.61
C LEU A 17 4.03 8.05 -10.06
N PRO A 18 3.91 9.32 -9.65
CA PRO A 18 2.65 9.83 -9.07
C PRO A 18 1.48 9.89 -10.05
N ASN A 19 1.73 9.85 -11.36
CA ASN A 19 0.69 9.85 -12.40
C ASN A 19 -0.04 8.51 -12.56
N ASP A 20 0.53 7.44 -12.03
CA ASP A 20 -0.24 6.23 -11.95
C ASP A 20 -1.38 6.49 -10.98
N THR A 21 -2.59 6.00 -11.31
CA THR A 21 -3.72 5.85 -10.39
C THR A 21 -3.33 4.97 -9.21
N SER A 22 -2.06 5.11 -8.82
CA SER A 22 -1.37 4.32 -7.87
C SER A 22 -1.92 4.60 -6.50
N PHE A 23 -2.05 3.55 -5.77
CA PHE A 23 -2.26 3.51 -4.34
C PHE A 23 -1.55 4.65 -3.58
N HIS A 24 -0.36 5.06 -4.01
CA HIS A 24 0.41 6.14 -3.40
C HIS A 24 -0.14 7.55 -3.65
N THR A 25 -0.71 7.82 -4.83
CA THR A 25 -1.43 9.08 -5.07
C THR A 25 -2.70 9.18 -4.26
N LEU A 26 -3.39 8.06 -4.03
CA LEU A 26 -4.58 8.03 -3.17
C LEU A 26 -4.29 8.44 -1.72
N TYR A 27 -3.13 8.08 -1.17
CA TYR A 27 -2.76 8.44 0.20
C TYR A 27 -2.57 9.92 0.41
N PHE A 28 -2.04 10.62 -0.59
CA PHE A 28 -1.64 12.01 -0.44
C PHE A 28 -2.64 13.00 -0.99
N GLU A 29 -3.58 12.57 -1.82
CA GLU A 29 -4.52 13.49 -2.46
C GLU A 29 -5.38 14.24 -1.43
N THR A 30 -5.95 13.55 -0.46
CA THR A 30 -6.75 14.18 0.60
C THR A 30 -5.90 15.01 1.55
N VAL A 31 -4.64 14.59 1.80
CA VAL A 31 -3.66 15.35 2.59
C VAL A 31 -3.29 16.65 1.89
N PHE A 32 -2.93 16.58 0.60
CA PHE A 32 -2.53 17.77 -0.17
C PHE A 32 -3.67 18.74 -0.39
N SER A 33 -4.89 18.23 -0.62
CA SER A 33 -6.07 19.07 -0.70
C SER A 33 -6.24 19.88 0.60
N ALA A 34 -6.19 19.21 1.74
CA ALA A 34 -6.33 19.86 3.04
C ALA A 34 -5.17 20.85 3.35
N LEU A 35 -3.95 20.57 2.89
CA LEU A 35 -2.82 21.51 3.02
C LEU A 35 -3.02 22.76 2.14
N ARG A 36 -3.44 22.58 0.89
CA ARG A 36 -3.65 23.68 -0.08
C ARG A 36 -4.76 24.65 0.36
N GLU A 37 -5.74 24.19 1.13
CA GLU A 37 -6.75 25.06 1.73
C GLU A 37 -6.14 26.08 2.72
N LYS A 38 -4.95 25.82 3.26
CA LYS A 38 -4.33 26.61 4.33
C LYS A 38 -3.05 27.34 3.92
N ILE A 39 -2.30 26.76 2.98
CA ILE A 39 -0.97 27.27 2.61
C ILE A 39 -0.68 27.02 1.12
N SER A 40 0.24 27.81 0.56
CA SER A 40 0.83 27.49 -0.75
C SER A 40 1.72 26.23 -0.62
N LEU A 41 1.43 25.19 -1.39
CA LEU A 41 2.09 23.90 -1.32
C LEU A 41 2.89 23.60 -2.57
N GLU A 42 4.17 23.29 -2.41
CA GLU A 42 5.06 22.75 -3.43
C GLU A 42 5.40 21.31 -3.07
N VAL A 43 5.04 20.36 -3.94
CA VAL A 43 5.27 18.94 -3.71
C VAL A 43 6.32 18.44 -4.69
N ILE A 44 7.39 17.85 -4.16
CA ILE A 44 8.44 17.22 -4.95
C ILE A 44 8.47 15.72 -4.64
N TRP A 45 8.22 14.94 -5.66
CA TRP A 45 8.35 13.50 -5.61
C TRP A 45 9.77 13.09 -6.00
N LEU A 46 10.53 12.54 -5.05
CA LEU A 46 11.80 11.88 -5.36
C LEU A 46 11.50 10.44 -5.79
N VAL A 47 11.50 10.23 -7.09
CA VAL A 47 11.22 8.92 -7.67
C VAL A 47 12.48 8.08 -7.66
N TYR A 48 12.44 6.90 -7.03
CA TYR A 48 13.58 5.98 -6.97
C TYR A 48 13.24 4.64 -7.62
N MET A 49 12.90 4.71 -8.89
CA MET A 49 12.72 3.52 -9.72
C MET A 49 14.07 3.03 -10.26
N HIS A 50 14.05 1.87 -10.79
CA HIS A 50 15.20 1.15 -11.32
C HIS A 50 15.78 1.73 -12.63
N LYS A 51 14.95 2.36 -13.45
CA LYS A 51 15.41 3.13 -14.62
C LYS A 51 15.16 4.60 -14.36
N LYS A 52 16.06 5.42 -14.94
CA LYS A 52 15.86 6.87 -14.95
C LYS A 52 14.51 7.20 -15.59
N GLN A 53 13.74 8.01 -14.88
CA GLN A 53 12.38 8.38 -15.29
C GLN A 53 12.34 9.73 -15.95
N THR A 54 11.36 9.94 -16.82
CA THR A 54 11.09 11.25 -17.40
C THR A 54 10.58 12.18 -16.29
N LYS A 55 11.13 13.40 -16.25
CA LYS A 55 10.65 14.43 -15.31
C LYS A 55 9.24 14.85 -15.67
N ILE A 56 8.39 14.90 -14.68
CA ILE A 56 7.02 15.39 -14.77
C ILE A 56 6.91 16.64 -13.92
N LYS A 57 6.36 17.68 -14.50
CA LYS A 57 6.05 18.92 -13.79
C LYS A 57 4.68 19.40 -14.21
N ASN A 58 3.81 19.61 -13.24
CA ASN A 58 2.49 20.19 -13.42
C ASN A 58 2.18 21.19 -12.30
N GLU A 59 0.98 21.72 -12.24
CA GLU A 59 0.56 22.67 -11.19
C GLU A 59 0.52 22.07 -9.78
N PHE A 60 0.45 20.75 -9.65
CA PHE A 60 0.27 20.05 -8.38
C PHE A 60 1.58 19.51 -7.81
N PHE A 61 2.53 19.12 -8.66
CA PHE A 61 3.79 18.53 -8.21
C PHE A 61 4.89 18.55 -9.28
N GLU A 62 6.12 18.32 -8.86
CA GLU A 62 7.28 18.05 -9.69
C GLU A 62 7.90 16.70 -9.31
N THR A 63 8.37 15.94 -10.32
CA THR A 63 9.14 14.71 -10.08
C THR A 63 10.62 14.97 -10.28
N VAL A 64 11.43 14.41 -9.39
CA VAL A 64 12.89 14.42 -9.47
C VAL A 64 13.37 12.99 -9.38
N ASP A 65 14.25 12.57 -10.28
CA ASP A 65 14.77 11.20 -10.29
C ASP A 65 15.98 11.09 -9.36
N ILE A 66 15.98 10.05 -8.50
CA ILE A 66 17.08 9.79 -7.57
C ILE A 66 18.41 9.55 -8.28
N HIS A 67 18.39 9.09 -9.54
CA HIS A 67 19.59 8.87 -10.35
C HIS A 67 20.30 10.16 -10.80
N ASP A 68 19.70 11.32 -10.56
CA ASP A 68 20.32 12.63 -10.76
C ASP A 68 21.28 13.00 -9.61
N PHE A 69 21.36 12.17 -8.53
CA PHE A 69 22.12 12.45 -7.32
C PHE A 69 23.00 11.27 -6.91
N ASP A 70 24.17 11.55 -6.40
CA ASP A 70 25.07 10.54 -5.89
C ASP A 70 24.71 10.03 -4.47
N ASN A 71 24.08 10.90 -3.67
CA ASN A 71 23.73 10.64 -2.28
C ASN A 71 22.59 11.54 -1.78
N ALA A 72 22.03 11.23 -0.60
CA ALA A 72 20.91 11.98 -0.05
C ALA A 72 21.28 13.41 0.38
N VAL A 73 22.54 13.70 0.67
CA VAL A 73 22.95 15.09 1.01
C VAL A 73 22.82 16.00 -0.19
N GLU A 74 23.17 15.53 -1.38
CA GLU A 74 22.95 16.29 -2.62
C GLU A 74 21.48 16.52 -2.89
N VAL A 75 20.63 15.50 -2.69
CA VAL A 75 19.17 15.65 -2.80
C VAL A 75 18.68 16.76 -1.88
N ILE A 76 19.02 16.72 -0.60
CA ILE A 76 18.58 17.70 0.39
C ILE A 76 19.08 19.12 0.05
N LYS A 77 20.34 19.26 -0.33
CA LYS A 77 20.91 20.58 -0.67
C LYS A 77 20.30 21.17 -1.95
N THR A 78 20.09 20.35 -2.96
CA THR A 78 19.57 20.82 -4.27
C THR A 78 18.09 21.17 -4.17
N ILE A 79 17.30 20.33 -3.50
CA ILE A 79 15.85 20.53 -3.40
C ILE A 79 15.52 21.56 -2.32
N ASN A 80 16.28 21.58 -1.24
CA ASN A 80 16.07 22.44 -0.07
C ASN A 80 14.60 22.42 0.41
N PRO A 81 14.08 21.25 0.84
CA PRO A 81 12.71 21.12 1.28
C PRO A 81 12.52 21.69 2.70
N ASP A 82 11.30 22.12 3.03
CA ASP A 82 10.92 22.50 4.40
C ASP A 82 10.69 21.25 5.27
N VAL A 83 10.34 20.13 4.66
CA VAL A 83 10.11 18.85 5.34
C VAL A 83 10.33 17.68 4.38
N VAL A 84 10.90 16.59 4.89
CA VAL A 84 10.87 15.27 4.22
C VAL A 84 9.69 14.49 4.79
N PHE A 85 8.78 14.06 3.93
CA PHE A 85 7.61 13.30 4.34
C PHE A 85 7.71 11.87 3.82
N ALA A 86 8.20 10.97 4.67
CA ALA A 86 8.34 9.56 4.33
C ALA A 86 6.98 8.86 4.35
N TYR A 87 6.80 7.91 3.43
CA TYR A 87 5.53 7.22 3.25
C TYR A 87 5.72 5.70 3.31
N ALA A 88 4.68 5.02 3.81
CA ALA A 88 4.47 3.57 3.86
C ALA A 88 5.51 2.73 4.61
N GLY A 89 5.04 1.98 5.55
CA GLY A 89 5.79 0.91 6.22
C GLY A 89 6.89 1.37 7.17
N GLY A 90 6.89 2.66 7.54
CA GLY A 90 7.87 3.19 8.48
C GLY A 90 9.25 3.46 7.86
N PRO A 91 10.25 3.81 8.65
CA PRO A 91 11.57 4.27 8.23
C PRO A 91 12.48 3.15 7.66
N GLN A 92 11.94 2.10 7.08
CA GLN A 92 12.64 0.85 6.80
C GLN A 92 13.36 0.77 5.45
N GLY A 93 13.18 1.75 4.58
CA GLY A 93 13.89 1.76 3.30
C GLY A 93 15.25 2.42 3.40
N GLN A 94 16.29 1.83 2.78
CA GLN A 94 17.63 2.42 2.74
C GLN A 94 17.62 3.86 2.20
N ILE A 95 16.76 4.15 1.21
CA ILE A 95 16.59 5.49 0.66
C ILE A 95 15.96 6.44 1.69
N HIS A 96 14.89 6.00 2.35
CA HIS A 96 14.24 6.80 3.39
C HIS A 96 15.19 7.08 4.56
N HIS A 97 15.96 6.07 4.97
CA HIS A 97 16.96 6.23 6.02
C HIS A 97 18.06 7.22 5.62
N ALA A 98 18.61 7.10 4.42
CA ALA A 98 19.61 8.04 3.89
C ALA A 98 19.08 9.48 3.88
N LEU A 99 17.85 9.68 3.39
CA LEU A 99 17.20 10.99 3.37
C LEU A 99 16.93 11.54 4.78
N SER A 100 16.49 10.68 5.71
CA SER A 100 16.28 11.09 7.12
C SER A 100 17.58 11.56 7.76
N LEU A 101 18.69 10.83 7.56
CA LEU A 101 20.00 11.22 8.07
C LEU A 101 20.47 12.54 7.47
N ALA A 102 20.37 12.68 6.15
CA ALA A 102 20.74 13.91 5.46
C ALA A 102 19.87 15.08 5.92
N ALA A 103 18.54 14.93 5.98
CA ALA A 103 17.63 15.98 6.43
C ALA A 103 17.97 16.45 7.86
N LYS A 104 18.18 15.52 8.79
CA LYS A 104 18.57 15.85 10.17
C LYS A 104 19.89 16.61 10.24
N ALA A 105 20.89 16.26 9.41
CA ALA A 105 22.16 16.96 9.35
C ALA A 105 22.03 18.43 8.89
N PHE A 106 20.94 18.75 8.19
CA PHE A 106 20.62 20.13 7.76
C PHE A 106 19.46 20.76 8.54
N ASN A 107 19.09 20.17 9.71
CA ASN A 107 17.97 20.64 10.55
C ASN A 107 16.61 20.68 9.83
N ILE A 108 16.45 19.87 8.78
CA ILE A 108 15.18 19.72 8.08
C ILE A 108 14.36 18.65 8.80
N PRO A 109 13.13 18.94 9.21
CA PRO A 109 12.27 17.99 9.90
C PRO A 109 11.88 16.82 8.99
N VAL A 110 11.73 15.64 9.61
CA VAL A 110 11.29 14.43 8.93
C VAL A 110 10.04 13.91 9.59
N ALA A 111 8.96 13.86 8.83
CA ALA A 111 7.72 13.22 9.23
C ALA A 111 7.49 11.93 8.46
N SER A 112 6.72 11.00 9.01
CA SER A 112 6.34 9.78 8.32
C SER A 112 4.88 9.41 8.58
N LEU A 113 4.22 8.87 7.56
CA LEU A 113 2.91 8.24 7.68
C LEU A 113 3.14 6.73 7.75
N ILE A 114 2.86 6.14 8.92
CA ILE A 114 3.02 4.71 9.15
C ILE A 114 1.68 4.04 8.93
N ILE A 115 1.64 3.24 7.90
CA ILE A 115 0.53 2.40 7.53
C ILE A 115 1.04 0.97 7.53
N ILE A 116 0.42 0.13 8.33
CA ILE A 116 0.71 -1.29 8.36
C ILE A 116 -0.40 -2.01 7.62
N ASP A 117 -0.01 -2.64 6.54
CA ASP A 117 -0.78 -3.75 6.05
C ASP A 117 -0.66 -4.87 7.10
N GLU A 118 -1.73 -5.11 7.89
CA GLU A 118 -1.80 -6.17 8.92
C GLU A 118 -1.43 -7.56 8.39
N THR A 119 -1.31 -7.69 7.09
CA THR A 119 -0.97 -8.90 6.36
C THR A 119 0.52 -9.22 6.39
N LEU A 120 1.38 -8.28 6.76
CA LEU A 120 2.84 -8.46 6.69
C LEU A 120 3.37 -9.48 7.72
N GLY A 121 2.66 -9.71 8.84
CA GLY A 121 3.08 -10.66 9.88
C GLY A 121 3.13 -12.13 9.44
N ILE A 122 2.33 -12.53 8.46
CA ILE A 122 2.18 -13.94 8.04
C ILE A 122 3.18 -14.33 6.94
N ARG A 123 3.75 -13.38 6.23
CA ARG A 123 4.66 -13.59 5.10
C ARG A 123 6.05 -14.16 5.50
N ARG A 124 6.37 -14.22 6.78
CA ARG A 124 7.74 -14.40 7.30
C ARG A 124 8.45 -15.69 6.90
N SER A 125 7.79 -16.86 6.88
CA SER A 125 8.52 -18.14 6.75
C SER A 125 8.76 -18.62 5.32
N LYS A 126 7.88 -18.30 4.37
CA LYS A 126 8.01 -18.77 2.99
C LYS A 126 8.90 -17.91 2.09
N TYR A 127 9.15 -16.66 2.50
CA TYR A 127 9.85 -15.65 1.67
C TYR A 127 11.37 -15.73 1.68
N LEU A 128 12.02 -16.25 2.73
CA LEU A 128 13.49 -16.25 2.82
C LEU A 128 14.11 -17.00 1.65
N LYS A 129 13.62 -18.22 1.38
CA LYS A 129 14.08 -19.04 0.25
C LYS A 129 13.79 -18.37 -1.10
N SER A 130 12.59 -17.79 -1.25
CA SER A 130 12.17 -17.04 -2.42
C SER A 130 12.98 -15.75 -2.64
N ASN A 131 13.35 -15.02 -1.58
CA ASN A 131 14.15 -13.80 -1.70
C ASN A 131 15.59 -14.10 -2.11
N ILE A 132 16.20 -15.15 -1.58
CA ILE A 132 17.55 -15.58 -1.99
C ILE A 132 17.51 -16.02 -3.46
N THR A 133 16.55 -16.84 -3.86
CA THR A 133 16.40 -17.27 -5.25
C THR A 133 16.20 -16.06 -6.18
N ARG A 134 15.28 -15.15 -5.84
CA ARG A 134 15.01 -13.94 -6.61
C ARG A 134 16.14 -12.91 -6.62
N PHE A 135 17.03 -12.92 -5.63
CA PHE A 135 18.24 -12.08 -5.63
C PHE A 135 19.20 -12.50 -6.74
N PHE A 136 19.32 -13.82 -6.96
CA PHE A 136 20.21 -14.40 -7.97
C PHE A 136 19.54 -14.61 -9.32
N GLU A 137 18.22 -14.66 -9.40
CA GLU A 137 17.51 -14.69 -10.67
C GLU A 137 17.73 -13.36 -11.41
N ASN A 138 18.35 -13.45 -12.59
CA ASN A 138 18.29 -12.39 -13.58
C ASN A 138 16.86 -12.38 -14.13
N ILE A 139 15.96 -11.72 -13.38
CA ILE A 139 14.61 -11.49 -13.89
C ILE A 139 14.77 -10.48 -15.00
N GLU A 140 14.75 -10.93 -16.24
CA GLU A 140 14.53 -10.05 -17.36
C GLU A 140 13.21 -9.31 -17.12
N PRO A 141 13.17 -7.99 -17.41
CA PRO A 141 11.96 -7.23 -17.26
C PRO A 141 10.87 -7.88 -18.09
N VAL A 142 9.81 -8.34 -17.47
CA VAL A 142 8.59 -8.68 -18.18
C VAL A 142 8.12 -7.39 -18.80
N ASP A 143 8.24 -7.30 -20.11
CA ASP A 143 7.77 -6.19 -20.92
C ASP A 143 6.24 -6.23 -20.89
N SER A 144 5.68 -5.64 -19.88
CA SER A 144 4.26 -5.34 -19.79
C SER A 144 4.12 -3.83 -19.65
N ASP A 145 3.72 -3.20 -20.72
CA ASP A 145 3.28 -1.80 -20.78
C ASP A 145 4.21 -0.80 -20.02
N ASP A 146 5.43 -0.60 -20.54
CA ASP A 146 6.41 0.43 -20.11
C ASP A 146 6.86 0.44 -18.63
N LYS A 147 6.42 -0.50 -17.81
CA LYS A 147 6.79 -0.58 -16.38
C LYS A 147 7.82 -1.67 -16.11
N VAL A 148 9.07 -1.33 -16.23
CA VAL A 148 10.17 -2.24 -15.92
C VAL A 148 10.34 -2.38 -14.42
N VAL A 149 10.00 -3.54 -13.89
CA VAL A 149 10.29 -3.90 -12.50
C VAL A 149 11.70 -4.48 -12.41
N MET A 150 12.55 -3.85 -11.61
CA MET A 150 13.94 -4.27 -11.38
C MET A 150 14.07 -5.63 -10.76
N GLY A 151 15.07 -6.38 -11.17
CA GLY A 151 15.58 -7.51 -10.40
C GLY A 151 15.94 -7.03 -8.97
N LYS A 152 15.37 -7.68 -7.96
CA LYS A 152 15.44 -7.24 -6.54
C LYS A 152 16.87 -7.04 -6.06
N GLY A 153 17.83 -7.84 -6.57
CA GLY A 153 19.25 -7.75 -6.19
C GLY A 153 19.93 -6.46 -6.64
N LYS A 154 19.80 -6.08 -7.90
CA LYS A 154 20.42 -4.84 -8.43
C LYS A 154 19.90 -3.61 -7.69
N PHE A 155 18.60 -3.56 -7.46
CA PHE A 155 17.98 -2.46 -6.75
C PHE A 155 18.37 -2.41 -5.26
N PHE A 156 18.54 -3.55 -4.61
CA PHE A 156 19.07 -3.60 -3.25
C PHE A 156 20.49 -3.03 -3.20
N ILE A 157 21.38 -3.45 -4.09
CA ILE A 157 22.75 -2.93 -4.18
C ILE A 157 22.75 -1.43 -4.41
N TYR A 158 21.94 -0.93 -5.35
CA TYR A 158 21.82 0.50 -5.62
C TYR A 158 21.42 1.29 -4.35
N LYS A 159 20.37 0.85 -3.65
CA LYS A 159 19.91 1.50 -2.41
C LYS A 159 20.96 1.45 -1.31
N ALA A 160 21.67 0.33 -1.18
CA ALA A 160 22.74 0.19 -0.22
C ALA A 160 23.93 1.13 -0.51
N LEU A 161 24.32 1.24 -1.78
CA LEU A 161 25.37 2.16 -2.21
C LEU A 161 25.01 3.63 -1.99
N PHE A 162 23.76 4.01 -2.30
CA PHE A 162 23.25 5.35 -2.04
C PHE A 162 23.32 5.71 -0.56
N LEU A 163 22.91 4.79 0.31
CA LEU A 163 23.03 4.97 1.77
C LEU A 163 24.50 5.08 2.20
N LEU A 164 25.37 4.18 1.73
CA LEU A 164 26.80 4.20 2.09
C LEU A 164 27.51 5.50 1.66
N LYS A 165 27.23 5.99 0.44
CA LYS A 165 27.72 7.29 -0.02
C LYS A 165 27.24 8.42 0.89
N THR A 166 25.96 8.39 1.30
CA THR A 166 25.39 9.37 2.24
C THR A 166 26.11 9.35 3.59
N LEU A 167 26.32 8.16 4.16
CA LEU A 167 27.03 7.99 5.44
C LEU A 167 28.47 8.51 5.35
N GLY A 168 29.17 8.20 4.26
CA GLY A 168 30.53 8.69 3.99
C GLY A 168 30.59 10.21 3.90
N PHE A 169 29.64 10.82 3.20
CA PHE A 169 29.58 12.27 3.05
C PHE A 169 29.31 12.99 4.38
N LEU A 170 28.43 12.43 5.21
CA LEU A 170 28.11 12.95 6.54
C LEU A 170 29.21 12.69 7.57
N LYS A 171 30.31 12.01 7.21
CA LYS A 171 31.43 11.63 8.10
C LYS A 171 30.96 10.90 9.37
N ILE A 172 29.94 10.06 9.22
CA ILE A 172 29.40 9.27 10.31
C ILE A 172 30.45 8.30 10.83
N SER A 173 30.45 8.02 12.13
CA SER A 173 31.47 7.18 12.77
C SER A 173 31.50 5.77 12.17
N LYS A 174 32.69 5.15 12.11
CA LYS A 174 32.85 3.76 11.65
C LYS A 174 31.93 2.78 12.40
N LYS A 175 31.72 3.02 13.69
CA LYS A 175 30.83 2.19 14.54
C LYS A 175 29.39 2.25 14.07
N GLU A 176 28.89 3.44 13.73
CA GLU A 176 27.52 3.61 13.21
C GLU A 176 27.37 3.06 11.79
N ILE A 177 28.40 3.22 10.95
CA ILE A 177 28.42 2.60 9.62
C ILE A 177 28.35 1.06 9.75
N THR A 178 29.17 0.45 10.61
CA THR A 178 29.16 -0.99 10.85
C THR A 178 27.81 -1.46 11.37
N LYS A 179 27.22 -0.72 12.32
CA LYS A 179 25.88 -1.00 12.85
C LYS A 179 24.84 -0.98 11.72
N THR A 180 24.82 0.08 10.92
CA THR A 180 23.89 0.21 9.77
C THR A 180 24.06 -0.93 8.77
N LEU A 181 25.29 -1.32 8.45
CA LEU A 181 25.57 -2.46 7.57
C LEU A 181 25.09 -3.79 8.15
N THR A 182 25.31 -4.02 9.44
CA THR A 182 24.84 -5.23 10.13
C THR A 182 23.31 -5.31 10.08
N GLU A 183 22.63 -4.21 10.27
CA GLU A 183 21.17 -4.12 10.23
C GLU A 183 20.62 -4.28 8.81
N LEU A 184 21.29 -3.73 7.79
CA LEU A 184 20.96 -3.98 6.40
C LEU A 184 21.04 -5.47 6.06
N LEU A 185 22.12 -6.14 6.49
CA LEU A 185 22.29 -7.58 6.32
C LEU A 185 21.24 -8.36 7.11
N SER A 186 20.98 -7.99 8.35
CA SER A 186 19.95 -8.61 9.18
C SER A 186 18.56 -8.45 8.57
N SER A 187 18.19 -7.26 8.12
CA SER A 187 16.89 -7.03 7.45
C SER A 187 16.74 -7.79 6.14
N PHE A 188 17.84 -7.99 5.41
CA PHE A 188 17.87 -8.81 4.21
C PHE A 188 17.69 -10.30 4.51
N LEU A 189 18.35 -10.79 5.58
CA LEU A 189 18.33 -12.19 5.96
C LEU A 189 17.08 -12.58 6.75
N SER A 190 16.64 -11.72 7.67
CA SER A 190 15.54 -12.05 8.60
C SER A 190 14.16 -11.88 8.00
N ASN A 191 14.02 -11.14 6.90
CA ASN A 191 12.73 -10.82 6.29
C ASN A 191 11.72 -10.20 7.30
N THR A 192 12.22 -9.57 8.35
CA THR A 192 11.42 -8.92 9.40
C THR A 192 11.02 -7.53 8.93
N THR A 193 9.90 -7.43 8.23
CA THR A 193 9.35 -6.14 7.79
C THR A 193 8.63 -5.39 8.91
N ASN A 194 8.43 -6.04 10.06
CA ASN A 194 7.66 -5.48 11.18
C ASN A 194 8.50 -5.16 12.43
N ASP A 195 9.81 -5.33 12.39
CA ASP A 195 10.62 -4.90 13.51
C ASP A 195 10.87 -3.41 13.41
N PHE A 196 10.03 -2.65 14.08
CA PHE A 196 10.25 -1.23 14.26
C PHE A 196 11.57 -1.04 15.01
N ASN A 197 12.42 -0.19 14.48
CA ASN A 197 13.67 0.15 15.12
C ASN A 197 13.72 1.65 15.34
N SER A 198 13.77 2.05 16.62
CA SER A 198 13.78 3.46 17.02
C SER A 198 14.98 4.26 16.51
N GLN A 199 16.07 3.59 16.10
CA GLN A 199 17.19 4.30 15.45
C GLN A 199 16.81 4.96 14.12
N TYR A 200 15.76 4.44 13.45
CA TYR A 200 15.19 5.03 12.24
C TYR A 200 14.05 6.00 12.54
N ALA A 201 13.81 6.29 13.84
CA ALA A 201 12.75 7.18 14.22
C ALA A 201 12.94 8.57 13.58
N ASN A 202 11.89 9.04 12.93
CA ASN A 202 11.77 10.39 12.44
C ASN A 202 11.29 11.33 13.56
N ASP A 203 11.14 12.58 13.26
CA ASP A 203 10.74 13.56 14.25
C ASP A 203 9.24 13.48 14.59
N LEU A 204 8.42 13.04 13.59
CA LEU A 204 6.98 12.82 13.73
C LEU A 204 6.58 11.55 13.00
N HIS A 205 5.77 10.72 13.66
CA HIS A 205 5.15 9.54 13.08
C HIS A 205 3.64 9.65 13.19
N LEU A 206 2.98 9.69 12.03
CA LEU A 206 1.54 9.73 11.89
C LEU A 206 1.04 8.30 11.68
N LEU A 207 0.18 7.81 12.56
CA LEU A 207 -0.21 6.41 12.63
C LEU A 207 -1.63 6.21 12.12
N GLU A 208 -1.85 5.18 11.32
CA GLU A 208 -3.19 4.85 10.80
C GLU A 208 -4.14 4.38 11.90
N SER A 209 -3.63 3.70 12.94
CA SER A 209 -4.46 3.16 14.01
C SER A 209 -3.76 3.18 15.37
N LYS A 210 -4.58 3.04 16.43
CA LYS A 210 -4.08 2.93 17.80
C LYS A 210 -3.28 1.64 18.04
N LYS A 211 -3.51 0.60 17.25
CA LYS A 211 -2.78 -0.69 17.34
C LYS A 211 -1.29 -0.56 17.14
N LEU A 212 -0.85 0.51 16.47
CA LEU A 212 0.55 0.79 16.23
C LEU A 212 1.29 1.40 17.42
N LEU A 213 0.56 1.97 18.38
CA LEU A 213 1.18 2.67 19.51
C LEU A 213 2.06 1.74 20.35
N GLU A 214 1.50 0.63 20.86
CA GLU A 214 2.23 -0.27 21.75
C GLU A 214 3.45 -0.92 21.08
N PRO A 215 3.36 -1.46 19.86
CA PRO A 215 4.54 -1.99 19.16
C PRO A 215 5.64 -0.95 18.95
N LEU A 216 5.30 0.29 18.62
CA LEU A 216 6.27 1.37 18.42
C LEU A 216 6.91 1.81 19.74
N LEU A 217 6.11 1.96 20.80
CA LEU A 217 6.63 2.28 22.13
C LEU A 217 7.55 1.16 22.64
N ALA A 218 7.16 -0.11 22.46
CA ALA A 218 8.00 -1.25 22.82
C ALA A 218 9.33 -1.31 22.01
N ALA A 219 9.31 -0.81 20.78
CA ALA A 219 10.51 -0.66 19.96
C ALA A 219 11.37 0.57 20.33
N GLY A 220 10.96 1.36 21.34
CA GLY A 220 11.72 2.52 21.84
C GLY A 220 11.44 3.84 21.14
N PHE A 221 10.33 3.95 20.39
CA PHE A 221 9.89 5.24 19.85
C PHE A 221 9.38 6.15 20.97
N LYS A 222 9.61 7.44 20.85
CA LYS A 222 9.17 8.41 21.84
C LYS A 222 7.68 8.70 21.67
N LYS A 223 6.92 8.69 22.76
CA LYS A 223 5.47 8.90 22.75
C LYS A 223 5.07 10.22 22.09
N GLU A 224 5.81 11.28 22.37
CA GLU A 224 5.60 12.64 21.83
C GLU A 224 5.87 12.75 20.32
N SER A 225 6.52 11.77 19.72
CA SER A 225 6.73 11.67 18.27
C SER A 225 5.64 10.84 17.55
N LEU A 226 4.68 10.28 18.29
CA LEU A 226 3.64 9.39 17.75
C LEU A 226 2.28 10.08 17.82
N GLU A 227 1.58 10.15 16.69
CA GLU A 227 0.23 10.71 16.63
C GLU A 227 -0.69 9.83 15.77
N VAL A 228 -1.86 9.45 16.31
CA VAL A 228 -2.83 8.63 15.58
C VAL A 228 -3.76 9.52 14.77
N VAL A 229 -3.71 9.39 13.45
CA VAL A 229 -4.42 10.25 12.49
C VAL A 229 -5.43 9.51 11.63
N GLY A 230 -5.30 8.19 11.49
CA GLY A 230 -6.07 7.37 10.56
C GLY A 230 -5.37 7.18 9.23
N ASN A 231 -6.06 6.53 8.30
CA ASN A 231 -5.51 6.19 6.99
C ASN A 231 -6.21 6.96 5.86
N PRO A 232 -5.53 7.95 5.23
CA PRO A 232 -6.12 8.79 4.19
C PRO A 232 -6.63 8.05 2.95
N VAL A 233 -6.10 6.85 2.68
CA VAL A 233 -6.53 6.02 1.53
C VAL A 233 -8.04 5.79 1.51
N TYR A 234 -8.62 5.63 2.67
CA TYR A 234 -10.04 5.28 2.79
C TYR A 234 -10.96 6.50 2.91
N ASP A 235 -10.42 7.73 2.96
CA ASP A 235 -11.23 8.93 3.13
C ASP A 235 -12.30 9.11 2.04
N LYS A 236 -11.92 8.88 0.78
CA LYS A 236 -12.87 8.93 -0.35
C LYS A 236 -13.94 7.86 -0.24
N ALA A 237 -13.56 6.66 0.22
CA ALA A 237 -14.48 5.55 0.38
C ALA A 237 -15.57 5.88 1.40
N PHE A 238 -15.21 6.39 2.59
CA PHE A 238 -16.19 6.75 3.61
C PHE A 238 -17.18 7.82 3.13
N LYS A 239 -16.73 8.78 2.33
CA LYS A 239 -17.60 9.84 1.79
C LYS A 239 -18.51 9.32 0.67
N ARG A 240 -17.97 8.46 -0.21
CA ARG A 240 -18.69 7.99 -1.38
C ARG A 240 -19.67 6.86 -1.08
N ILE A 241 -19.34 5.95 -0.18
CA ILE A 241 -20.16 4.79 0.16
C ILE A 241 -21.52 5.20 0.73
N GLN A 242 -21.61 6.35 1.42
CA GLN A 242 -22.87 6.89 1.89
C GLN A 242 -23.84 7.26 0.74
N GLN A 243 -23.35 7.39 -0.48
CA GLN A 243 -24.09 7.76 -1.68
C GLN A 243 -24.40 6.55 -2.58
N PHE A 244 -23.93 5.34 -2.22
CA PHE A 244 -24.20 4.15 -3.01
C PHE A 244 -25.69 3.88 -3.14
N SER A 245 -26.15 3.80 -4.38
CA SER A 245 -27.53 3.42 -4.68
C SER A 245 -27.63 1.90 -4.84
N HIS A 246 -28.57 1.29 -4.13
CA HIS A 246 -28.88 -0.12 -4.34
C HIS A 246 -29.79 -0.21 -5.58
N SER A 247 -29.23 -0.55 -6.73
CA SER A 247 -30.05 -0.89 -7.88
C SER A 247 -30.60 -2.30 -7.71
N ALA A 248 -31.92 -2.43 -7.60
CA ALA A 248 -32.57 -3.72 -7.66
C ALA A 248 -32.39 -4.29 -9.08
N GLY A 249 -31.35 -5.05 -9.28
CA GLY A 249 -31.06 -5.78 -10.52
C GLY A 249 -31.69 -7.16 -10.48
N HIS A 250 -31.93 -7.74 -11.66
CA HIS A 250 -32.49 -9.10 -11.76
C HIS A 250 -31.45 -10.20 -11.51
N LYS A 251 -30.14 -9.88 -11.63
CA LYS A 251 -29.01 -10.84 -11.45
C LYS A 251 -28.12 -10.42 -10.28
N THR A 252 -27.62 -11.41 -9.54
CA THR A 252 -26.60 -11.17 -8.50
C THR A 252 -25.29 -10.80 -9.16
N ARG A 253 -24.76 -9.63 -8.85
CA ARG A 253 -23.50 -9.10 -9.42
C ARG A 253 -22.34 -9.44 -8.53
N ILE A 254 -21.42 -10.24 -9.05
CA ILE A 254 -20.23 -10.75 -8.36
C ILE A 254 -19.03 -9.95 -8.84
N LEU A 255 -18.26 -9.41 -7.91
CA LEU A 255 -16.95 -8.82 -8.18
C LEU A 255 -15.84 -9.74 -7.68
N LEU A 256 -15.09 -10.35 -8.60
CA LEU A 256 -13.87 -11.03 -8.24
C LEU A 256 -12.74 -10.00 -8.14
N MET A 257 -12.26 -9.74 -6.93
CA MET A 257 -11.07 -8.94 -6.68
C MET A 257 -9.86 -9.84 -6.52
N THR A 258 -8.87 -9.69 -7.39
CA THR A 258 -7.66 -10.49 -7.33
C THR A 258 -6.58 -9.85 -6.46
N SER A 259 -5.54 -10.61 -6.18
CA SER A 259 -4.38 -10.20 -5.39
C SER A 259 -3.10 -10.74 -6.01
N PRO A 260 -1.99 -10.02 -5.94
CA PRO A 260 -0.72 -10.43 -6.55
C PRO A 260 -0.03 -11.56 -5.77
N VAL A 261 -0.76 -12.64 -5.48
CA VAL A 261 -0.28 -13.79 -4.70
C VAL A 261 0.87 -14.53 -5.36
N VAL A 262 0.93 -14.54 -6.70
CA VAL A 262 2.01 -15.14 -7.47
C VAL A 262 3.25 -14.26 -7.39
N GLU A 263 3.09 -12.99 -7.66
CA GLU A 263 4.15 -11.98 -7.66
C GLU A 263 4.76 -11.81 -6.25
N HIS A 264 3.95 -12.04 -5.23
CA HIS A 264 4.41 -12.08 -3.84
C HIS A 264 4.94 -13.46 -3.40
N GLY A 265 4.90 -14.48 -4.27
CA GLY A 265 5.38 -15.83 -3.96
C GLY A 265 4.53 -16.57 -2.91
N ILE A 266 3.26 -16.22 -2.78
CA ILE A 266 2.31 -16.83 -1.85
C ILE A 266 1.74 -18.11 -2.46
N LEU A 267 1.35 -18.05 -3.74
CA LEU A 267 0.85 -19.18 -4.52
C LEU A 267 1.63 -19.36 -5.81
N PRO A 268 1.80 -20.61 -6.29
CA PRO A 268 2.23 -20.86 -7.64
C PRO A 268 1.22 -20.35 -8.68
N LYS A 269 1.68 -19.94 -9.86
CA LYS A 269 0.83 -19.41 -10.94
C LYS A 269 -0.27 -20.38 -11.37
N ASN A 270 0.06 -21.67 -11.48
CA ASN A 270 -0.92 -22.70 -11.84
C ASN A 270 -2.06 -22.84 -10.83
N GLU A 271 -1.78 -22.69 -9.55
CA GLU A 271 -2.80 -22.76 -8.49
C GLU A 271 -3.71 -21.53 -8.54
N ARG A 272 -3.13 -20.32 -8.66
CA ARG A 272 -3.90 -19.08 -8.85
C ARG A 272 -4.80 -19.18 -10.08
N ASN A 273 -4.26 -19.63 -11.22
CA ASN A 273 -5.02 -19.78 -12.44
C ASN A 273 -6.18 -20.77 -12.26
N LYS A 274 -5.94 -21.88 -11.57
CA LYS A 274 -6.98 -22.88 -11.29
C LYS A 274 -8.12 -22.31 -10.42
N ILE A 275 -7.81 -21.47 -9.43
CA ILE A 275 -8.86 -20.78 -8.66
C ILE A 275 -9.75 -19.93 -9.58
N VAL A 276 -9.12 -19.12 -10.44
CA VAL A 276 -9.86 -18.24 -11.37
C VAL A 276 -10.66 -19.06 -12.39
N GLU A 277 -10.08 -20.12 -12.94
CA GLU A 277 -10.77 -21.04 -13.87
C GLU A 277 -12.02 -21.67 -13.24
N GLU A 278 -11.92 -22.17 -12.00
CA GLU A 278 -13.07 -22.74 -11.29
C GLU A 278 -14.16 -21.72 -11.00
N ILE A 279 -13.77 -20.48 -10.61
CA ILE A 279 -14.75 -19.39 -10.42
C ILE A 279 -15.48 -19.10 -11.74
N VAL A 280 -14.75 -18.98 -12.86
CA VAL A 280 -15.35 -18.74 -14.19
C VAL A 280 -16.25 -19.88 -14.63
N LYS A 281 -15.86 -21.13 -14.44
CA LYS A 281 -16.69 -22.31 -14.77
C LYS A 281 -18.00 -22.31 -13.98
N LYS A 282 -17.92 -22.10 -12.65
CA LYS A 282 -19.09 -22.05 -11.79
C LYS A 282 -20.01 -20.88 -12.10
N TYR A 283 -19.46 -19.74 -12.50
CA TYR A 283 -20.24 -18.63 -13.02
C TYR A 283 -20.97 -19.02 -14.30
N LEU A 284 -20.31 -19.65 -15.30
CA LEU A 284 -20.92 -20.05 -16.57
C LEU A 284 -22.12 -21.00 -16.36
N GLU A 285 -22.02 -21.93 -15.41
CA GLU A 285 -23.12 -22.82 -15.03
C GLU A 285 -24.34 -22.06 -14.47
N ASN A 286 -24.18 -20.80 -14.03
CA ASN A 286 -25.19 -19.98 -13.37
C ASN A 286 -25.37 -18.58 -13.99
N SER A 287 -24.92 -18.37 -15.21
CA SER A 287 -24.89 -17.07 -15.89
C SER A 287 -26.28 -16.44 -16.14
N ASN A 288 -27.34 -17.23 -16.07
CA ASN A 288 -28.71 -16.73 -16.14
C ASN A 288 -29.12 -15.93 -14.88
N GLU A 289 -28.57 -16.26 -13.71
CA GLU A 289 -28.91 -15.67 -12.42
C GLU A 289 -27.84 -14.69 -11.91
N MET A 290 -26.64 -14.72 -12.49
CA MET A 290 -25.47 -14.00 -11.99
C MET A 290 -24.74 -13.23 -13.08
N GLU A 291 -24.02 -12.19 -12.69
CA GLU A 291 -23.06 -11.45 -13.49
C GLU A 291 -21.69 -11.49 -12.78
N LEU A 292 -20.61 -11.63 -13.53
CA LEU A 292 -19.26 -11.65 -12.98
C LEU A 292 -18.39 -10.61 -13.66
N ILE A 293 -17.72 -9.80 -12.83
CA ILE A 293 -16.64 -8.89 -13.25
C ILE A 293 -15.38 -9.32 -12.54
N ILE A 294 -14.26 -9.37 -13.27
CA ILE A 294 -12.94 -9.65 -12.69
C ILE A 294 -12.15 -8.34 -12.65
N LYS A 295 -11.85 -7.85 -11.45
CA LYS A 295 -10.99 -6.68 -11.23
C LYS A 295 -9.64 -7.15 -10.71
N ILE A 296 -8.63 -7.08 -11.56
CA ILE A 296 -7.28 -7.51 -11.20
C ILE A 296 -6.51 -6.38 -10.48
N HIS A 297 -5.46 -6.75 -9.75
CA HIS A 297 -4.60 -5.81 -9.07
C HIS A 297 -3.86 -4.90 -10.08
N PRO A 298 -3.88 -3.58 -9.89
CA PRO A 298 -3.45 -2.61 -10.93
C PRO A 298 -1.95 -2.68 -11.26
N TYR A 299 -1.09 -3.10 -10.32
CA TYR A 299 0.36 -2.98 -10.50
C TYR A 299 1.07 -4.27 -10.85
N ASN A 300 0.75 -5.34 -10.15
CA ASN A 300 1.60 -6.52 -10.14
C ASN A 300 1.07 -7.66 -10.98
N GLU A 301 -0.20 -7.61 -11.41
CA GLU A 301 -0.83 -8.68 -12.17
C GLU A 301 -0.91 -8.36 -13.66
N ASN A 302 -0.77 -9.38 -14.50
CA ASN A 302 -0.83 -9.24 -15.94
C ASN A 302 -2.26 -9.46 -16.46
N LEU A 303 -2.83 -8.44 -17.10
CA LEU A 303 -4.20 -8.47 -17.65
C LEU A 303 -4.40 -9.59 -18.67
N SER A 304 -3.42 -9.80 -19.56
CA SER A 304 -3.53 -10.81 -20.62
C SER A 304 -3.67 -12.23 -20.08
N GLU A 305 -3.09 -12.55 -18.92
CA GLU A 305 -3.21 -13.88 -18.31
C GLU A 305 -4.66 -14.19 -17.91
N TYR A 306 -5.34 -13.23 -17.33
CA TYR A 306 -6.75 -13.39 -16.92
C TYR A 306 -7.69 -13.40 -18.12
N GLN A 307 -7.42 -12.55 -19.11
CA GLN A 307 -8.17 -12.56 -20.39
C GLN A 307 -8.01 -13.89 -21.12
N GLU A 308 -6.84 -14.51 -21.07
CA GLU A 308 -6.60 -15.83 -21.67
C GLU A 308 -7.42 -16.93 -20.98
N ILE A 309 -7.52 -16.90 -19.64
CA ILE A 309 -8.36 -17.85 -18.89
C ILE A 309 -9.81 -17.72 -19.33
N VAL A 310 -10.35 -16.49 -19.35
CA VAL A 310 -11.72 -16.21 -19.75
C VAL A 310 -11.99 -16.66 -21.19
N ARG A 311 -11.07 -16.35 -22.13
CA ARG A 311 -11.16 -16.74 -23.54
C ARG A 311 -11.13 -18.27 -23.74
N LYS A 312 -10.27 -18.98 -23.02
CA LYS A 312 -10.18 -20.46 -23.09
C LYS A 312 -11.48 -21.14 -22.68
N LEU A 313 -12.24 -20.51 -21.80
CA LEU A 313 -13.53 -21.01 -21.32
C LEU A 313 -14.72 -20.48 -22.14
N ASN A 314 -14.45 -19.72 -23.22
CA ASN A 314 -15.48 -19.06 -24.04
C ASN A 314 -16.47 -18.24 -23.21
N ALA A 315 -16.00 -17.62 -22.12
CA ALA A 315 -16.81 -16.83 -21.23
C ALA A 315 -16.86 -15.36 -21.68
N ASP A 316 -18.06 -14.78 -21.67
CA ASP A 316 -18.26 -13.34 -21.85
C ASP A 316 -18.20 -12.65 -20.47
N ILE A 317 -16.99 -12.41 -20.01
CA ILE A 317 -16.71 -11.81 -18.69
C ILE A 317 -15.75 -10.63 -18.88
N GLU A 318 -16.11 -9.52 -18.27
CA GLU A 318 -15.28 -8.32 -18.28
C GLU A 318 -14.09 -8.49 -17.32
N VAL A 319 -12.87 -8.37 -17.84
CA VAL A 319 -11.63 -8.35 -17.04
C VAL A 319 -11.04 -6.94 -17.08
N LYS A 320 -10.93 -6.30 -15.93
CA LYS A 320 -10.45 -4.92 -15.78
C LYS A 320 -9.20 -4.84 -14.91
N LYS A 321 -8.24 -4.04 -15.36
CA LYS A 321 -7.06 -3.67 -14.60
C LYS A 321 -7.20 -2.25 -14.04
N ASP A 322 -7.73 -1.34 -14.84
CA ASP A 322 -7.91 0.07 -14.53
C ASP A 322 -9.26 0.37 -13.87
N GLY A 323 -9.45 1.62 -13.46
CA GLY A 323 -10.68 2.11 -12.84
C GLY A 323 -10.65 2.08 -11.31
N ASP A 324 -11.47 2.94 -10.71
CA ASP A 324 -11.61 3.04 -9.26
C ASP A 324 -12.35 1.82 -8.70
N ILE A 325 -11.78 1.19 -7.68
CA ILE A 325 -12.40 0.04 -7.01
C ILE A 325 -13.80 0.35 -6.47
N LEU A 326 -14.05 1.60 -6.07
CA LEU A 326 -15.35 2.02 -5.58
C LEU A 326 -16.44 1.95 -6.65
N ASP A 327 -16.12 2.19 -7.94
CA ASP A 327 -17.08 2.04 -9.06
C ASP A 327 -17.54 0.60 -9.22
N TYR A 328 -16.63 -0.35 -9.00
CA TYR A 328 -16.95 -1.78 -9.09
C TYR A 328 -17.70 -2.25 -7.84
N LEU A 329 -17.31 -1.79 -6.65
CA LEU A 329 -18.00 -2.12 -5.40
C LEU A 329 -19.41 -1.58 -5.38
N GLU A 330 -19.65 -0.37 -5.89
CA GLU A 330 -21.00 0.19 -6.00
C GLU A 330 -21.93 -0.71 -6.80
N LYS A 331 -21.44 -1.23 -7.93
CA LYS A 331 -22.18 -2.07 -8.85
C LYS A 331 -22.28 -3.53 -8.44
N SER A 332 -21.53 -3.98 -7.43
CA SER A 332 -21.50 -5.38 -7.00
C SER A 332 -22.44 -5.64 -5.82
N ASP A 333 -22.91 -6.87 -5.71
CA ASP A 333 -23.72 -7.34 -4.59
C ASP A 333 -22.89 -8.23 -3.64
N VAL A 334 -21.95 -9.02 -4.19
CA VAL A 334 -21.04 -9.90 -3.44
C VAL A 334 -19.63 -9.76 -4.00
N VAL A 335 -18.67 -9.79 -3.10
CA VAL A 335 -17.25 -9.79 -3.44
C VAL A 335 -16.65 -11.19 -3.28
N LEU A 336 -16.02 -11.70 -4.33
CA LEU A 336 -15.15 -12.87 -4.26
C LEU A 336 -13.69 -12.43 -4.20
N THR A 337 -12.91 -13.14 -3.41
CA THR A 337 -11.43 -13.02 -3.41
C THR A 337 -10.83 -14.35 -2.98
N TYR A 338 -9.52 -14.52 -3.13
CA TYR A 338 -8.81 -15.67 -2.58
C TYR A 338 -7.91 -15.29 -1.38
N THR A 339 -7.99 -14.05 -0.93
CA THR A 339 -7.36 -13.58 0.32
C THR A 339 -7.93 -12.24 0.74
N SER A 340 -8.09 -12.02 2.05
CA SER A 340 -8.41 -10.69 2.61
C SER A 340 -7.18 -9.78 2.76
N GLN A 341 -6.00 -10.30 2.48
CA GLN A 341 -4.74 -9.58 2.65
C GLN A 341 -4.51 -8.55 1.54
N THR A 342 -5.49 -7.69 1.31
CA THR A 342 -5.42 -6.63 0.32
C THR A 342 -6.15 -5.39 0.82
N THR A 343 -5.68 -4.23 0.39
CA THR A 343 -6.38 -2.96 0.62
C THR A 343 -7.81 -3.01 0.06
N SER A 344 -7.99 -3.68 -1.07
CA SER A 344 -9.30 -3.83 -1.72
C SER A 344 -10.32 -4.56 -0.85
N ALA A 345 -9.90 -5.56 -0.07
CA ALA A 345 -10.80 -6.26 0.83
C ALA A 345 -11.33 -5.35 1.95
N LEU A 346 -10.51 -4.42 2.46
CA LEU A 346 -10.96 -3.44 3.43
C LEU A 346 -11.92 -2.42 2.81
N PHE A 347 -11.75 -2.02 1.56
CA PHE A 347 -12.74 -1.24 0.83
C PHE A 347 -14.09 -1.96 0.74
N ALA A 348 -14.08 -3.28 0.49
CA ALA A 348 -15.32 -4.07 0.46
C ALA A 348 -16.01 -4.10 1.83
N LEU A 349 -15.25 -4.25 2.94
CA LEU A 349 -15.82 -4.17 4.29
C LEU A 349 -16.40 -2.79 4.60
N ILE A 350 -15.68 -1.71 4.26
CA ILE A 350 -16.19 -0.33 4.43
C ILE A 350 -17.50 -0.14 3.65
N ALA A 351 -17.56 -0.71 2.42
CA ALA A 351 -18.77 -0.71 1.60
C ALA A 351 -19.87 -1.68 2.09
N LYS A 352 -19.62 -2.41 3.19
CA LYS A 352 -20.51 -3.43 3.75
C LYS A 352 -20.94 -4.48 2.73
N LYS A 353 -20.04 -4.77 1.75
CA LYS A 353 -20.27 -5.82 0.77
C LYS A 353 -19.94 -7.18 1.39
N PRO A 354 -20.81 -8.18 1.27
CA PRO A 354 -20.49 -9.55 1.69
C PRO A 354 -19.25 -10.07 0.95
N ILE A 355 -18.33 -10.69 1.68
CA ILE A 355 -17.08 -11.21 1.13
C ILE A 355 -17.07 -12.73 1.23
N VAL A 356 -16.75 -13.39 0.12
CA VAL A 356 -16.47 -14.83 0.07
C VAL A 356 -15.01 -15.03 -0.31
N ILE A 357 -14.28 -15.80 0.51
CA ILE A 357 -12.87 -16.10 0.30
C ILE A 357 -12.73 -17.52 -0.23
N CYS A 358 -12.27 -17.67 -1.48
CA CYS A 358 -11.97 -18.95 -2.12
C CYS A 358 -10.62 -19.48 -1.63
N ASN A 359 -10.63 -20.23 -0.53
CA ASN A 359 -9.44 -20.73 0.17
C ASN A 359 -9.11 -22.19 -0.17
N PHE A 360 -9.12 -22.56 -1.47
CA PHE A 360 -8.95 -23.96 -1.94
C PHE A 360 -7.60 -24.56 -1.57
N TYR A 361 -6.56 -23.74 -1.49
CA TYR A 361 -5.18 -24.17 -1.22
C TYR A 361 -4.68 -23.83 0.19
N LYS A 362 -5.59 -23.45 1.09
CA LYS A 362 -5.24 -23.04 2.47
C LYS A 362 -4.02 -22.11 2.50
N ILE A 363 -4.14 -21.00 1.78
CA ILE A 363 -3.03 -20.06 1.53
C ILE A 363 -2.41 -19.60 2.84
N HIS A 364 -3.23 -19.32 3.82
CA HIS A 364 -2.85 -18.93 5.19
C HIS A 364 -4.13 -18.82 6.06
N ASN A 365 -3.96 -18.61 7.36
CA ASN A 365 -5.05 -18.19 8.22
C ASN A 365 -5.46 -16.78 7.80
N ASP A 366 -6.67 -16.65 7.30
CA ASP A 366 -7.20 -15.39 6.84
C ASP A 366 -7.92 -14.67 7.99
N ARG A 367 -7.46 -13.46 8.30
CA ARG A 367 -7.97 -12.71 9.45
C ARG A 367 -9.47 -12.41 9.35
N PHE A 368 -10.00 -12.18 8.15
CA PHE A 368 -11.43 -11.94 8.01
C PHE A 368 -12.23 -13.20 8.32
N LEU A 369 -11.69 -14.37 7.96
CA LEU A 369 -12.32 -15.65 8.34
C LEU A 369 -12.27 -15.86 9.85
N ASP A 370 -11.12 -15.63 10.48
CA ASP A 370 -10.95 -15.80 11.94
C ASP A 370 -11.89 -14.88 12.73
N LEU A 371 -12.17 -13.68 12.23
CA LEU A 371 -13.07 -12.72 12.86
C LEU A 371 -14.53 -12.87 12.43
N GLY A 372 -14.85 -13.78 11.50
CA GLY A 372 -16.19 -13.94 10.95
C GLY A 372 -16.66 -12.73 10.12
N LEU A 373 -15.73 -12.08 9.43
CA LEU A 373 -15.96 -10.93 8.51
C LEU A 373 -16.03 -11.35 7.05
N ALA A 374 -15.89 -12.64 6.76
CA ALA A 374 -16.03 -13.23 5.43
C ALA A 374 -16.54 -14.67 5.54
N ILE A 375 -17.08 -15.19 4.45
CA ILE A 375 -17.48 -16.59 4.32
C ILE A 375 -16.36 -17.35 3.64
N GLU A 376 -15.93 -18.48 4.20
CA GLU A 376 -14.93 -19.35 3.61
C GLU A 376 -15.56 -20.31 2.59
N CYS A 377 -14.99 -20.34 1.38
CA CYS A 377 -15.28 -21.32 0.35
C CYS A 377 -14.04 -22.22 0.16
N LYS A 378 -14.13 -23.49 0.60
CA LYS A 378 -13.00 -24.43 0.60
C LYS A 378 -12.90 -25.27 -0.67
N GLU A 379 -14.00 -25.43 -1.38
CA GLU A 379 -14.14 -26.31 -2.53
C GLU A 379 -14.82 -25.58 -3.68
N PRO A 380 -14.44 -25.81 -4.94
CA PRO A 380 -15.05 -25.15 -6.08
C PRO A 380 -16.56 -25.30 -6.20
N GLU A 381 -17.08 -26.48 -5.79
CA GLU A 381 -18.52 -26.79 -5.79
C GLU A 381 -19.32 -25.87 -4.88
N ASN A 382 -18.69 -25.32 -3.88
CA ASN A 382 -19.31 -24.44 -2.89
C ASN A 382 -19.28 -22.94 -3.27
N ILE A 383 -18.69 -22.55 -4.41
CA ILE A 383 -18.61 -21.14 -4.82
C ILE A 383 -20.01 -20.53 -4.89
N ILE A 384 -20.91 -21.09 -5.70
CA ILE A 384 -22.26 -20.55 -5.89
C ILE A 384 -23.10 -20.63 -4.61
N PRO A 385 -23.13 -21.76 -3.87
CA PRO A 385 -23.79 -21.78 -2.57
C PRO A 385 -23.27 -20.72 -1.58
N SER A 386 -21.96 -20.50 -1.54
CA SER A 386 -21.36 -19.47 -0.66
C SER A 386 -21.74 -18.05 -1.09
N VAL A 387 -21.79 -17.76 -2.40
CA VAL A 387 -22.24 -16.47 -2.92
C VAL A 387 -23.73 -16.24 -2.60
N LYS A 388 -24.59 -17.22 -2.84
CA LYS A 388 -26.03 -17.12 -2.51
C LYS A 388 -26.24 -16.94 -0.99
N ASN A 389 -25.48 -17.66 -0.18
CA ASN A 389 -25.52 -17.50 1.26
C ASN A 389 -25.05 -16.10 1.71
N ALA A 390 -23.95 -15.61 1.15
CA ALA A 390 -23.41 -14.27 1.45
C ALA A 390 -24.40 -13.16 1.08
N PHE A 391 -25.09 -13.30 -0.03
CA PHE A 391 -26.09 -12.35 -0.50
C PHE A 391 -27.36 -12.35 0.38
N SER A 392 -27.86 -13.56 0.74
CA SER A 392 -29.09 -13.71 1.51
C SER A 392 -28.90 -13.46 3.01
N ASN A 393 -27.72 -13.72 3.53
CA ASN A 393 -27.38 -13.61 4.95
C ASN A 393 -26.15 -12.68 5.12
N PRO A 394 -26.33 -11.36 4.91
CA PRO A 394 -25.20 -10.42 5.03
C PRO A 394 -24.61 -10.47 6.44
N LEU A 395 -23.32 -10.25 6.52
CA LEU A 395 -22.57 -10.25 7.77
C LEU A 395 -23.08 -9.20 8.75
N ASN A 396 -22.85 -9.44 10.04
CA ASN A 396 -23.23 -8.49 11.09
C ASN A 396 -22.49 -7.15 10.91
N ASN A 397 -23.23 -6.11 10.53
CA ASN A 397 -22.69 -4.76 10.34
C ASN A 397 -21.99 -4.23 11.60
N GLY A 398 -22.43 -4.59 12.81
CA GLY A 398 -21.79 -4.19 14.06
C GLY A 398 -20.36 -4.70 14.19
N LYS A 399 -20.11 -5.94 13.81
CA LYS A 399 -18.75 -6.53 13.77
C LYS A 399 -17.86 -5.83 12.73
N ILE A 400 -18.43 -5.52 11.56
CA ILE A 400 -17.71 -4.81 10.50
C ILE A 400 -17.33 -3.41 10.99
N ASP A 401 -18.29 -2.67 11.55
CA ASP A 401 -18.07 -1.31 12.04
C ASP A 401 -17.05 -1.27 13.20
N GLU A 402 -17.07 -2.28 14.08
CA GLU A 402 -16.07 -2.45 15.16
C GLU A 402 -14.67 -2.67 14.57
N TYR A 403 -14.54 -3.62 13.63
CA TYR A 403 -13.27 -3.91 12.99
C TYR A 403 -12.71 -2.68 12.24
N VAL A 404 -13.56 -2.00 11.47
CA VAL A 404 -13.15 -0.82 10.69
C VAL A 404 -12.70 0.32 11.61
N ARG A 405 -13.39 0.57 12.73
CA ARG A 405 -12.98 1.58 13.73
C ARG A 405 -11.64 1.24 14.38
N ASP A 406 -11.41 -0.05 14.62
CA ASP A 406 -10.19 -0.52 15.26
C ASP A 406 -9.00 -0.48 14.27
N ALA A 407 -9.23 -0.83 13.01
CA ALA A 407 -8.21 -0.81 11.96
C ALA A 407 -7.85 0.60 11.49
N LEU A 408 -8.81 1.55 11.44
CA LEU A 408 -8.64 2.85 10.79
C LEU A 408 -8.80 4.06 11.72
N PHE A 409 -8.84 3.85 13.03
CA PHE A 409 -9.01 4.88 14.05
C PHE A 409 -10.38 5.58 13.96
N LYS A 410 -10.54 6.67 13.23
CA LYS A 410 -11.81 7.39 13.02
C LYS A 410 -12.24 7.23 11.56
N PRO A 411 -13.23 6.36 11.27
CA PRO A 411 -13.69 6.11 9.90
C PRO A 411 -14.70 7.20 9.44
N ASP A 412 -14.28 8.45 9.40
CA ASP A 412 -15.08 9.63 9.09
C ASP A 412 -14.74 10.28 7.73
N GLY A 413 -13.68 9.77 7.05
CA GLY A 413 -13.22 10.31 5.79
C GLY A 413 -12.40 11.60 5.91
N ASP A 414 -11.89 11.92 7.09
CA ASP A 414 -11.09 13.12 7.37
C ASP A 414 -9.67 12.81 7.86
N SER A 415 -9.14 11.60 7.59
CA SER A 415 -7.77 11.22 7.96
C SER A 415 -6.74 12.14 7.29
N GLY A 416 -6.93 12.48 6.01
CA GLY A 416 -6.05 13.40 5.29
C GLY A 416 -6.01 14.80 5.91
N LYS A 417 -7.14 15.30 6.40
CA LYS A 417 -7.18 16.57 7.14
C LYS A 417 -6.41 16.48 8.45
N ARG A 418 -6.54 15.36 9.19
CA ARG A 418 -5.79 15.15 10.44
C ARG A 418 -4.29 15.08 10.18
N VAL A 419 -3.85 14.35 9.14
CA VAL A 419 -2.45 14.31 8.70
C VAL A 419 -1.95 15.72 8.38
N ALA A 420 -2.70 16.50 7.60
CA ALA A 420 -2.34 17.87 7.23
C ALA A 420 -2.20 18.78 8.43
N LEU A 421 -3.17 18.75 9.37
CA LEU A 421 -3.14 19.56 10.59
C LEU A 421 -1.98 19.18 11.51
N SER A 422 -1.76 17.89 11.73
CA SER A 422 -0.65 17.40 12.56
C SER A 422 0.69 17.83 11.99
N LEU A 423 0.86 17.70 10.67
CA LEU A 423 2.09 18.14 9.99
C LEU A 423 2.32 19.65 10.14
N LEU A 424 1.28 20.49 9.94
CA LEU A 424 1.40 21.93 10.10
C LEU A 424 1.72 22.34 11.54
N ASN A 425 1.03 21.77 12.52
CA ASN A 425 1.27 22.02 13.94
C ASN A 425 2.71 21.65 14.34
N PHE A 426 3.17 20.49 13.88
CA PHE A 426 4.54 20.04 14.12
C PHE A 426 5.58 21.00 13.54
N LEU A 427 5.39 21.49 12.30
CA LEU A 427 6.30 22.42 11.66
C LEU A 427 6.28 23.81 12.31
N GLN A 428 5.11 24.28 12.75
CA GLN A 428 4.98 25.55 13.46
C GLN A 428 5.70 25.52 14.81
N ASN A 429 5.55 24.43 15.57
CA ASN A 429 6.20 24.26 16.87
C ASN A 429 7.73 24.15 16.80
N ARG A 430 8.30 23.78 15.66
CA ARG A 430 9.75 23.71 15.44
C ARG A 430 10.38 25.03 15.00
N LYS A 431 9.59 25.95 14.44
CA LYS A 431 10.08 27.28 14.04
C LYS A 431 10.10 28.28 15.20
N LEU A 432 9.63 27.86 16.39
CA LEU A 432 9.72 28.57 17.64
C LEU A 432 10.97 28.16 18.42
#